data_dc0236febfee4cef414af2deb225e0ac
#
_entry.id   dc0236febfee4cef414af2deb225e0ac
#
_cell.length_a   1.000
_cell.length_b   1.000
_cell.length_c   1.000
_cell.angle_alpha   90.00
_cell.angle_beta   90.00
_cell.angle_gamma   90.00
#
_symmetry.space_group_name_H-M   'P 1'
#
loop_
_entity.id
_entity.type
_entity.pdbx_description
1 polymer ?
#
loop_
_entity_poly.entity_id
_entity_poly.type
_entity_poly.pdbx_seq_one_letter_code
_entity_poly.pdbx_strand_id
1 'polypeptide(L)'
;YFRTKDKLFQAVFGMIVEAIIPKFQDIITCKDLPLPVRVERIVDVYYSLLQENPYLPLFILREIDRDVDFLFKTLLSLKVGHLFDELKGCLLEEMRNGRLRRVPLRIIFLTFYSALTFPFVSQKLVAKTMMEEGEDFQDILEEWKPYVVRQMVNLLSVDGN
;
A
#
# COMPACT_ATOMS: atom_id res chain seq x y z
N TYR A 1 7.34 -1.83 -30.97
CA TYR A 1 8.00 -1.09 -29.87
C TYR A 1 7.17 -1.04 -28.59
N PHE A 2 5.89 -0.66 -28.67
CA PHE A 2 4.97 -0.65 -27.50
C PHE A 2 4.77 -2.03 -26.89
N ARG A 3 4.63 -3.08 -27.70
CA ARG A 3 4.46 -4.46 -27.24
C ARG A 3 5.64 -4.95 -26.39
N THR A 4 6.86 -4.53 -26.68
CA THR A 4 8.06 -4.93 -25.94
C THR A 4 8.13 -4.25 -24.58
N LYS A 5 7.80 -2.95 -24.49
CA LYS A 5 7.72 -2.22 -23.23
C LYS A 5 6.60 -2.74 -22.35
N ASP A 6 5.42 -2.99 -22.92
CA ASP A 6 4.27 -3.51 -22.20
C ASP A 6 4.54 -4.93 -21.67
N LYS A 7 5.18 -5.80 -22.45
CA LYS A 7 5.61 -7.12 -21.99
C LYS A 7 6.67 -7.05 -20.91
N LEU A 8 7.63 -6.15 -21.02
CA LEU A 8 8.65 -5.94 -20.00
C LEU A 8 8.01 -5.43 -18.70
N PHE A 9 7.10 -4.48 -18.81
CA PHE A 9 6.32 -3.99 -17.67
C PHE A 9 5.57 -5.12 -16.98
N GLN A 10 4.81 -5.91 -17.73
CA GLN A 10 4.03 -7.03 -17.18
C GLN A 10 4.94 -8.05 -16.51
N ALA A 11 6.10 -8.37 -17.09
CA ALA A 11 7.06 -9.31 -16.53
C ALA A 11 7.66 -8.80 -15.21
N VAL A 12 8.19 -7.58 -15.18
CA VAL A 12 8.83 -7.00 -13.99
C VAL A 12 7.80 -6.75 -12.90
N PHE A 13 6.66 -6.17 -13.25
CA PHE A 13 5.59 -5.90 -12.30
C PHE A 13 4.99 -7.20 -11.75
N GLY A 14 4.85 -8.23 -12.60
CA GLY A 14 4.41 -9.56 -12.20
C GLY A 14 5.34 -10.19 -11.16
N MET A 15 6.64 -10.12 -11.35
CA MET A 15 7.61 -10.65 -10.37
C MET A 15 7.49 -9.96 -9.00
N ILE A 16 7.32 -8.63 -8.99
CA ILE A 16 7.16 -7.84 -7.77
C ILE A 16 5.86 -8.24 -7.05
N VAL A 17 4.76 -8.32 -7.79
CA VAL A 17 3.44 -8.67 -7.26
C VAL A 17 3.42 -10.10 -6.72
N GLU A 18 3.98 -11.06 -7.44
CA GLU A 18 4.06 -12.46 -7.01
C GLU A 18 4.88 -12.63 -5.72
N ALA A 19 5.90 -11.82 -5.52
CA ALA A 19 6.71 -11.84 -4.30
C ALA A 19 5.96 -11.27 -3.08
N ILE A 20 5.04 -10.32 -3.29
CA ILE A 20 4.40 -9.59 -2.20
C ILE A 20 3.01 -10.11 -1.83
N ILE A 21 2.26 -10.68 -2.78
CA ILE A 21 0.91 -11.20 -2.54
C ILE A 21 0.83 -12.14 -1.33
N PRO A 22 1.70 -13.16 -1.19
CA PRO A 22 1.62 -14.08 -0.05
C PRO A 22 1.77 -13.36 1.29
N LYS A 23 2.63 -12.37 1.37
CA LYS A 23 2.85 -11.58 2.60
C LYS A 23 1.60 -10.80 3.01
N PHE A 24 0.91 -10.21 2.05
CA PHE A 24 -0.36 -9.53 2.32
C PHE A 24 -1.48 -10.49 2.68
N GLN A 25 -1.57 -11.63 2.00
CA GLN A 25 -2.59 -12.65 2.31
C GLN A 25 -2.44 -13.17 3.74
N ASP A 26 -1.23 -13.46 4.19
CA ASP A 26 -0.97 -13.91 5.56
C ASP A 26 -1.45 -12.89 6.60
N ILE A 27 -1.23 -11.59 6.35
CA ILE A 27 -1.68 -10.53 7.27
C ILE A 27 -3.21 -10.38 7.25
N ILE A 28 -3.83 -10.43 6.07
CA ILE A 28 -5.27 -10.26 5.88
C ILE A 28 -6.04 -11.42 6.51
N THR A 29 -5.56 -12.65 6.33
CA THR A 29 -6.22 -13.86 6.84
C THR A 29 -6.05 -14.06 8.33
N CYS A 30 -5.06 -13.44 8.95
CA CYS A 30 -4.77 -13.55 10.38
C CYS A 30 -5.72 -12.66 11.21
N LYS A 31 -6.99 -13.09 11.34
CA LYS A 31 -8.06 -12.36 12.04
C LYS A 31 -7.83 -12.18 13.55
N ASP A 32 -6.94 -12.99 14.12
CA ASP A 32 -6.64 -12.96 15.57
C ASP A 32 -5.65 -11.86 15.96
N LEU A 33 -5.01 -11.21 14.99
CA LEU A 33 -4.11 -10.09 15.27
C LEU A 33 -4.89 -8.82 15.57
N PRO A 34 -4.47 -8.06 16.60
CA PRO A 34 -5.01 -6.72 16.84
C PRO A 34 -4.85 -5.81 15.64
N LEU A 35 -5.82 -4.92 15.42
CA LEU A 35 -5.80 -3.97 14.29
C LEU A 35 -4.47 -3.20 14.18
N PRO A 36 -3.90 -2.62 15.24
CA PRO A 36 -2.62 -1.90 15.15
C PRO A 36 -1.48 -2.76 14.60
N VAL A 37 -1.40 -4.02 15.04
CA VAL A 37 -0.37 -4.97 14.59
C VAL A 37 -0.55 -5.33 13.11
N ARG A 38 -1.79 -5.52 12.66
CA ARG A 38 -2.10 -5.80 11.24
C ARG A 38 -1.70 -4.62 10.36
N VAL A 39 -2.07 -3.41 10.76
CA VAL A 39 -1.71 -2.18 10.03
C VAL A 39 -0.19 -2.01 9.98
N GLU A 40 0.49 -2.17 11.10
CA GLU A 40 1.95 -2.06 11.17
C GLU A 40 2.65 -3.04 10.23
N ARG A 41 2.23 -4.31 10.21
CA ARG A 41 2.79 -5.32 9.30
C ARG A 41 2.56 -4.98 7.83
N ILE A 42 1.39 -4.43 7.47
CA ILE A 42 1.12 -3.98 6.10
C ILE A 42 2.07 -2.84 5.73
N VAL A 43 2.28 -1.88 6.62
CA VAL A 43 3.23 -0.78 6.41
C VAL A 43 4.64 -1.32 6.19
N ASP A 44 5.10 -2.26 7.01
CA ASP A 44 6.43 -2.86 6.89
C ASP A 44 6.64 -3.57 5.55
N VAL A 45 5.66 -4.37 5.13
CA VAL A 45 5.70 -5.07 3.84
C VAL A 45 5.77 -4.06 2.70
N TYR A 46 4.98 -2.99 2.77
CA TYR A 46 4.94 -1.96 1.74
C TYR A 46 6.24 -1.15 1.68
N TYR A 47 6.77 -0.75 2.83
CA TYR A 47 8.04 -0.01 2.90
C TYR A 47 9.22 -0.86 2.39
N SER A 48 9.30 -2.13 2.78
CA SER A 48 10.32 -3.05 2.25
C SER A 48 10.24 -3.17 0.72
N LEU A 49 9.04 -3.30 0.17
CA LEU A 49 8.82 -3.33 -1.27
C LEU A 49 9.36 -2.07 -1.97
N LEU A 50 9.02 -0.90 -1.43
CA LEU A 50 9.38 0.37 -2.06
C LEU A 50 10.86 0.74 -1.84
N GLN A 51 11.49 0.26 -0.76
CA GLN A 51 12.93 0.40 -0.57
C GLN A 51 13.72 -0.43 -1.59
N GLU A 52 13.27 -1.65 -1.87
CA GLU A 52 13.85 -2.48 -2.92
C GLU A 52 13.54 -1.94 -4.33
N ASN A 53 12.43 -1.22 -4.48
CA ASN A 53 11.93 -0.71 -5.76
C ASN A 53 11.55 0.78 -5.66
N PRO A 54 12.49 1.71 -5.43
CA PRO A 54 12.19 3.11 -5.09
C PRO A 54 11.51 3.88 -6.23
N TYR A 55 11.61 3.42 -7.46
CA TYR A 55 10.97 4.06 -8.62
C TYR A 55 9.55 3.54 -8.90
N LEU A 56 9.12 2.49 -8.21
CA LEU A 56 7.83 1.84 -8.44
C LEU A 56 6.64 2.79 -8.26
N PRO A 57 6.56 3.64 -7.22
CA PRO A 57 5.44 4.56 -7.05
C PRO A 57 5.27 5.54 -8.21
N LEU A 58 6.35 6.17 -8.65
CA LEU A 58 6.33 7.10 -9.78
C LEU A 58 6.00 6.39 -11.10
N PHE A 59 6.48 5.17 -11.25
CA PHE A 59 6.21 4.35 -12.40
C PHE A 59 4.71 4.00 -12.49
N ILE A 60 4.10 3.58 -11.40
CA ILE A 60 2.65 3.30 -11.33
C ILE A 60 1.83 4.56 -11.62
N LEU A 61 2.20 5.70 -11.04
CA LEU A 61 1.51 6.97 -11.33
C LEU A 61 1.57 7.35 -12.81
N ARG A 62 2.72 7.16 -13.45
CA ARG A 62 2.86 7.40 -14.90
C ARG A 62 2.02 6.44 -15.74
N GLU A 63 1.89 5.18 -15.33
CA GLU A 63 1.04 4.21 -16.02
C GLU A 63 -0.45 4.53 -15.84
N ILE A 64 -0.86 5.01 -14.67
CA ILE A 64 -2.23 5.50 -14.43
C ILE A 64 -2.56 6.66 -15.40
N ASP A 65 -1.62 7.59 -15.58
CA ASP A 65 -1.80 8.74 -16.47
C ASP A 65 -1.74 8.34 -17.95
N ARG A 66 -0.88 7.39 -18.30
CA ARG A 66 -0.68 6.93 -19.68
C ARG A 66 -1.83 6.04 -20.20
N ASP A 67 -2.17 5.00 -19.44
CA ASP A 67 -3.16 3.98 -19.84
C ASP A 67 -3.64 3.20 -18.61
N VAL A 68 -4.63 3.76 -17.93
CA VAL A 68 -5.21 3.14 -16.73
C VAL A 68 -5.87 1.79 -17.03
N ASP A 69 -6.42 1.60 -18.23
CA ASP A 69 -7.07 0.35 -18.62
C ASP A 69 -6.05 -0.77 -18.79
N PHE A 70 -4.89 -0.46 -19.36
CA PHE A 70 -3.78 -1.41 -19.46
C PHE A 70 -3.25 -1.81 -18.08
N LEU A 71 -3.02 -0.83 -17.20
CA LEU A 71 -2.62 -1.09 -15.82
C LEU A 71 -3.62 -1.97 -15.09
N PHE A 72 -4.90 -1.65 -15.18
CA PHE A 72 -5.97 -2.41 -14.54
C PHE A 72 -6.07 -3.85 -15.06
N LYS A 73 -6.00 -4.06 -16.36
CA LYS A 73 -5.97 -5.40 -16.97
C LYS A 73 -4.74 -6.19 -16.52
N THR A 74 -3.58 -5.54 -16.41
CA THR A 74 -2.37 -6.17 -15.90
C THR A 74 -2.53 -6.61 -14.45
N LEU A 75 -3.07 -5.76 -13.58
CA LEU A 75 -3.36 -6.09 -12.18
C LEU A 75 -4.31 -7.29 -12.06
N LEU A 76 -5.37 -7.33 -12.87
CA LEU A 76 -6.29 -8.45 -12.89
C LEU A 76 -5.62 -9.76 -13.34
N SER A 77 -4.72 -9.71 -14.31
CA SER A 77 -4.00 -10.89 -14.82
C SER A 77 -3.02 -11.49 -13.81
N LEU A 78 -2.59 -10.72 -12.82
CA LEU A 78 -1.58 -11.07 -11.82
C LEU A 78 -2.16 -11.54 -10.47
N LYS A 79 -3.41 -11.97 -10.42
CA LYS A 79 -4.11 -12.36 -9.17
C LYS A 79 -4.26 -11.23 -8.12
N VAL A 80 -3.86 -10.00 -8.44
CA VAL A 80 -4.04 -8.84 -7.54
C VAL A 80 -5.51 -8.53 -7.35
N GLY A 81 -6.33 -8.72 -8.38
CA GLY A 81 -7.78 -8.57 -8.29
C GLY A 81 -8.39 -9.46 -7.22
N HIS A 82 -7.95 -10.73 -7.15
CA HIS A 82 -8.41 -11.65 -6.13
C HIS A 82 -8.00 -11.20 -4.71
N LEU A 83 -6.76 -10.76 -4.54
CA LEU A 83 -6.30 -10.20 -3.26
C LEU A 83 -7.13 -8.98 -2.83
N PHE A 84 -7.44 -8.08 -3.75
CA PHE A 84 -8.31 -6.94 -3.45
C PHE A 84 -9.73 -7.36 -3.06
N ASP A 85 -10.29 -8.37 -3.71
CA ASP A 85 -11.62 -8.87 -3.37
C ASP A 85 -11.63 -9.57 -2.00
N GLU A 86 -10.61 -10.33 -1.67
CA GLU A 86 -10.43 -10.91 -0.33
C GLU A 86 -10.32 -9.82 0.74
N LEU A 87 -9.49 -8.81 0.51
CA LEU A 87 -9.33 -7.69 1.44
C LEU A 87 -10.65 -6.93 1.66
N LYS A 88 -11.37 -6.63 0.58
CA LYS A 88 -12.70 -6.00 0.67
C LYS A 88 -13.68 -6.87 1.46
N GLY A 89 -13.70 -8.18 1.17
CA GLY A 89 -14.55 -9.14 1.86
C GLY A 89 -14.26 -9.17 3.38
N CYS A 90 -12.99 -9.25 3.76
CA CYS A 90 -12.57 -9.24 5.16
C CYS A 90 -12.97 -7.94 5.87
N LEU A 91 -12.71 -6.78 5.26
CA LEU A 91 -13.07 -5.48 5.85
C LEU A 91 -14.59 -5.33 6.03
N LEU A 92 -15.37 -5.69 5.02
CA LEU A 92 -16.83 -5.62 5.09
C LEU A 92 -17.41 -6.58 6.14
N GLU A 93 -16.85 -7.77 6.28
CA GLU A 93 -17.22 -8.73 7.31
C GLU A 93 -16.94 -8.18 8.73
N GLU A 94 -15.75 -7.64 8.94
CA GLU A 94 -15.38 -7.06 10.25
C GLU A 94 -16.22 -5.82 10.61
N MET A 95 -16.60 -5.01 9.60
CA MET A 95 -17.55 -3.90 9.79
C MET A 95 -18.95 -4.38 10.11
N ARG A 96 -19.43 -5.45 9.46
CA ARG A 96 -20.75 -6.05 9.77
C ARG A 96 -20.80 -6.64 11.18
N ASN A 97 -19.70 -7.24 11.61
CA ASN A 97 -19.59 -7.85 12.94
C ASN A 97 -19.28 -6.83 14.05
N GLY A 98 -19.20 -5.53 13.73
CA GLY A 98 -18.93 -4.47 14.69
C GLY A 98 -17.49 -4.45 15.23
N ARG A 99 -16.56 -5.16 14.60
CA ARG A 99 -15.14 -5.13 14.98
C ARG A 99 -14.41 -3.91 14.43
N LEU A 100 -14.87 -3.41 13.29
CA LEU A 100 -14.37 -2.19 12.67
C LEU A 100 -15.51 -1.18 12.51
N ARG A 101 -15.15 0.10 12.55
CA ARG A 101 -16.04 1.20 12.21
C ARG A 101 -16.48 1.09 10.75
N ARG A 102 -17.73 1.42 10.48
CA ARG A 102 -18.24 1.48 9.11
C ARG A 102 -17.69 2.71 8.39
N VAL A 103 -16.72 2.47 7.52
CA VAL A 103 -16.08 3.49 6.68
C VAL A 103 -16.17 3.05 5.22
N PRO A 104 -16.51 3.93 4.27
CA PRO A 104 -16.49 3.56 2.86
C PRO A 104 -15.12 3.04 2.44
N LEU A 105 -15.07 1.91 1.71
CA LEU A 105 -13.82 1.27 1.31
C LEU A 105 -12.89 2.20 0.54
N ARG A 106 -13.45 3.08 -0.31
CA ARG A 106 -12.67 4.09 -1.04
C ARG A 106 -11.92 5.06 -0.12
N ILE A 107 -12.50 5.41 1.03
CA ILE A 107 -11.85 6.30 2.01
C ILE A 107 -10.69 5.57 2.68
N ILE A 108 -10.89 4.31 3.06
CA ILE A 108 -9.82 3.47 3.62
C ILE A 108 -8.67 3.37 2.62
N PHE A 109 -8.98 3.04 1.37
CA PHE A 109 -7.99 2.92 0.30
C PHE A 109 -7.22 4.23 0.08
N LEU A 110 -7.94 5.35 -0.12
CA LEU A 110 -7.30 6.64 -0.38
C LEU A 110 -6.44 7.10 0.79
N THR A 111 -6.94 6.96 2.03
CA THR A 111 -6.20 7.35 3.23
C THR A 111 -4.90 6.54 3.36
N PHE A 112 -5.01 5.22 3.24
CA PHE A 112 -3.87 4.33 3.46
C PHE A 112 -2.86 4.42 2.32
N TYR A 113 -3.31 4.34 1.07
CA TYR A 113 -2.44 4.40 -0.09
C TYR A 113 -1.69 5.73 -0.20
N SER A 114 -2.37 6.87 0.04
CA SER A 114 -1.72 8.17 0.02
C SER A 114 -0.67 8.30 1.13
N ALA A 115 -0.98 7.87 2.34
CA ALA A 115 -0.05 7.91 3.47
C ALA A 115 1.19 7.04 3.25
N LEU A 116 1.03 5.88 2.60
CA LEU A 116 2.15 4.98 2.31
C LEU A 116 3.00 5.44 1.11
N THR A 117 2.36 5.97 0.07
CA THR A 117 3.00 6.23 -1.22
C THR A 117 3.62 7.62 -1.30
N PHE A 118 2.97 8.63 -0.72
CA PHE A 118 3.39 10.02 -0.86
C PHE A 118 4.82 10.31 -0.38
N PRO A 119 5.33 9.75 0.72
CA PRO A 119 6.72 9.95 1.12
C PRO A 119 7.71 9.59 0.01
N PHE A 120 7.50 8.47 -0.68
CA PHE A 120 8.37 8.02 -1.78
C PHE A 120 8.27 8.90 -3.02
N VAL A 121 7.06 9.36 -3.35
CA VAL A 121 6.84 10.29 -4.48
C VAL A 121 7.49 11.64 -4.22
N SER A 122 7.42 12.13 -2.99
CA SER A 122 7.94 13.43 -2.57
C SER A 122 9.37 13.37 -2.02
N GLN A 123 10.04 12.22 -2.03
CA GLN A 123 11.33 11.99 -1.38
C GLN A 123 12.37 13.07 -1.66
N LYS A 124 12.53 13.48 -2.93
CA LYS A 124 13.50 14.51 -3.33
C LYS A 124 13.17 15.88 -2.73
N LEU A 125 11.88 16.21 -2.62
CA LEU A 125 11.44 17.45 -2.02
C LEU A 125 11.65 17.43 -0.51
N VAL A 126 11.26 16.34 0.15
CA VAL A 126 11.45 16.15 1.60
C VAL A 126 12.94 16.20 1.94
N ALA A 127 13.79 15.50 1.20
CA ALA A 127 15.24 15.51 1.40
C ALA A 127 15.84 16.93 1.32
N LYS A 128 15.29 17.76 0.42
CA LYS A 128 15.82 19.12 0.22
C LYS A 128 15.30 20.15 1.22
N THR A 129 14.10 19.95 1.76
CA THR A 129 13.39 20.98 2.51
C THR A 129 13.16 20.65 3.98
N MET A 130 13.18 19.39 4.36
CA MET A 130 12.72 18.91 5.68
C MET A 130 13.70 17.98 6.39
N MET A 131 14.70 17.43 5.69
CA MET A 131 15.71 16.56 6.32
C MET A 131 16.79 17.40 6.99
N GLU A 132 17.23 16.97 8.17
CA GLU A 132 18.33 17.55 8.91
C GLU A 132 19.68 16.97 8.45
N GLU A 133 20.77 17.61 8.87
CA GLU A 133 22.11 17.14 8.52
C GLU A 133 22.40 15.78 9.18
N GLY A 134 22.73 14.79 8.36
CA GLY A 134 23.01 13.42 8.81
C GLY A 134 21.82 12.48 8.81
N GLU A 135 20.61 12.95 8.52
CA GLU A 135 19.44 12.10 8.31
C GLU A 135 19.44 11.45 6.92
N ASP A 136 18.91 10.23 6.85
CA ASP A 136 18.58 9.58 5.59
C ASP A 136 17.06 9.41 5.43
N PHE A 137 16.65 8.97 4.27
CA PHE A 137 15.21 8.78 4.00
C PHE A 137 14.58 7.66 4.82
N GLN A 138 15.37 6.69 5.27
CA GLN A 138 14.92 5.63 6.16
C GLN A 138 14.49 6.19 7.52
N ASP A 139 15.24 7.15 8.06
CA ASP A 139 14.90 7.81 9.32
C ASP A 139 13.53 8.49 9.23
N ILE A 140 13.25 9.16 8.10
CA ILE A 140 11.95 9.79 7.85
C ILE A 140 10.82 8.76 7.79
N LEU A 141 11.03 7.61 7.15
CA LEU A 141 10.03 6.54 7.08
C LEU A 141 9.75 5.92 8.46
N GLU A 142 10.78 5.72 9.27
CA GLU A 142 10.64 5.20 10.63
C GLU A 142 9.89 6.19 11.54
N GLU A 143 10.16 7.46 11.41
CA GLU A 143 9.41 8.51 12.09
C GLU A 143 7.95 8.57 11.64
N TRP A 144 7.69 8.45 10.34
CA TRP A 144 6.36 8.54 9.72
C TRP A 144 5.46 7.36 10.04
N LYS A 145 6.01 6.15 10.11
CA LYS A 145 5.27 4.89 10.32
C LYS A 145 4.28 4.92 11.50
N PRO A 146 4.65 5.36 12.73
CA PRO A 146 3.72 5.42 13.85
C PRO A 146 2.51 6.32 13.60
N TYR A 147 2.69 7.41 12.84
CA TYR A 147 1.59 8.30 12.46
C TYR A 147 0.61 7.63 11.49
N VAL A 148 1.13 6.92 10.51
CA VAL A 148 0.30 6.15 9.57
C VAL A 148 -0.52 5.09 10.32
N VAL A 149 0.12 4.32 11.19
CA VAL A 149 -0.55 3.29 12.00
C VAL A 149 -1.65 3.92 12.85
N ARG A 150 -1.36 5.00 13.57
CA ARG A 150 -2.33 5.72 14.41
C ARG A 150 -3.50 6.25 13.60
N GLN A 151 -3.23 6.84 12.45
CA GLN A 151 -4.26 7.39 11.55
C GLN A 151 -5.22 6.30 11.10
N MET A 152 -4.71 5.13 10.70
CA MET A 152 -5.54 4.01 10.26
C MET A 152 -6.31 3.36 11.41
N VAL A 153 -5.69 3.22 12.57
CA VAL A 153 -6.36 2.72 13.77
C VAL A 153 -7.51 3.65 14.18
N ASN A 154 -7.28 4.96 14.20
CA ASN A 154 -8.31 5.95 14.51
C ASN A 154 -9.46 5.95 13.49
N LEU A 155 -9.15 5.72 12.21
CA LEU A 155 -10.17 5.63 11.15
C LEU A 155 -11.07 4.41 11.35
N LEU A 156 -10.50 3.27 11.71
CA LEU A 156 -11.16 1.96 11.69
C LEU A 156 -11.63 1.45 13.04
N SER A 157 -11.14 2.00 14.17
CA SER A 157 -11.57 1.58 15.50
C SER A 157 -13.00 1.97 15.80
N VAL A 158 -13.72 1.05 16.44
CA VAL A 158 -15.13 1.27 16.84
C VAL A 158 -15.20 2.24 18.03
N ASP A 159 -14.26 2.11 18.96
CA ASP A 159 -14.15 2.99 20.13
C ASP A 159 -13.14 4.08 19.84
N GLY A 160 -13.58 5.33 19.97
CA GLY A 160 -12.73 6.50 19.81
C GLY A 160 -11.84 6.72 21.03
N ASN A 161 -10.91 5.80 21.28
CA ASN A 161 -9.81 5.93 22.22
C ASN A 161 -8.50 5.70 21.48
#